data_a01bef7d577395ec02f1ebac7e182177
#
_entry.id   a01bef7d577395ec02f1ebac7e182177
#
_cell.length_a   1.000
_cell.length_b   1.000
_cell.length_c   1.000
_cell.angle_alpha   90.00
_cell.angle_beta   90.00
_cell.angle_gamma   90.00
#
_symmetry.space_group_name_H-M   'P 1'
#
loop_
_entity.id
_entity.type
_entity.pdbx_description
1 polymer ?
#
loop_
_entity_poly.entity_id
_entity_poly.type
_entity_poly.pdbx_seq_one_letter_code
_entity_poly.pdbx_strand_id
1 'polypeptide(L)'
;MTNAFAGKIALVTGASRGIGAATATALAAQGAHVILTARTAKDLEAVEDAIFDAGGSATIAPLDLTDGDSIARLAVAVTERWGKLDILVLNAAMLGTLSPVPAIDGAEFARLFTLNVTAQQVMIASFDALLRKSDAGRLLALTSSVGATPRAFWGAYGASKAALENLVECYGEEVKNLSQVRTVIVDPGRTRTAMRAKAYPGEDPSTVKEPSIVADAIVQMLKTEFATGHRLVVEG
;
A
#
# COMPACT_ATOMS: atom_id res chain seq x y z
N MET A 1 5.18 16.25 20.58
CA MET A 1 5.61 15.44 19.41
C MET A 1 5.42 16.30 18.17
N THR A 2 6.40 16.42 17.30
CA THR A 2 6.27 17.20 16.06
C THR A 2 5.37 16.41 15.10
N ASN A 3 4.23 16.97 14.71
CA ASN A 3 3.33 16.39 13.71
C ASN A 3 3.96 16.53 12.32
N ALA A 4 4.86 15.62 11.95
CA ALA A 4 5.66 15.69 10.72
C ALA A 4 4.80 15.73 9.45
N PHE A 5 3.57 15.21 9.51
CA PHE A 5 2.63 15.18 8.39
C PHE A 5 1.38 16.04 8.62
N ALA A 6 1.47 17.07 9.49
CA ALA A 6 0.36 18.00 9.68
C ALA A 6 -0.07 18.65 8.35
N GLY A 7 -1.38 18.59 8.05
CA GLY A 7 -1.94 19.10 6.81
C GLY A 7 -1.66 18.25 5.55
N LYS A 8 -1.04 17.08 5.68
CA LYS A 8 -0.85 16.12 4.59
C LYS A 8 -2.06 15.21 4.47
N ILE A 9 -2.39 14.85 3.23
CA ILE A 9 -3.47 13.91 2.89
C ILE A 9 -2.82 12.60 2.43
N ALA A 10 -3.14 11.51 3.11
CA ALA A 10 -2.67 10.18 2.77
C ALA A 10 -3.83 9.27 2.35
N LEU A 11 -3.62 8.39 1.36
CA LEU A 11 -4.56 7.34 0.98
C LEU A 11 -3.86 5.99 1.13
N VAL A 12 -4.49 5.08 1.87
CA VAL A 12 -3.95 3.73 2.13
C VAL A 12 -4.92 2.68 1.62
N THR A 13 -4.48 1.86 0.66
CA THR A 13 -5.27 0.74 0.14
C THR A 13 -5.10 -0.51 1.01
N GLY A 14 -6.18 -1.29 1.18
CA GLY A 14 -6.16 -2.45 2.07
C GLY A 14 -5.96 -2.06 3.55
N ALA A 15 -6.54 -0.92 3.95
CA ALA A 15 -6.34 -0.31 5.26
C ALA A 15 -7.10 -0.98 6.41
N SER A 16 -7.92 -2.02 6.15
CA SER A 16 -8.77 -2.66 7.16
C SER A 16 -8.01 -3.55 8.17
N ARG A 17 -6.77 -3.95 7.89
CA ARG A 17 -5.97 -4.83 8.74
C ARG A 17 -4.48 -4.86 8.38
N GLY A 18 -3.68 -5.50 9.23
CA GLY A 18 -2.28 -5.80 8.98
C GLY A 18 -1.45 -4.55 8.71
N ILE A 19 -0.56 -4.62 7.71
CA ILE A 19 0.37 -3.53 7.39
C ILE A 19 -0.38 -2.25 6.98
N GLY A 20 -1.48 -2.38 6.21
CA GLY A 20 -2.27 -1.23 5.78
C GLY A 20 -2.88 -0.47 6.95
N ALA A 21 -3.54 -1.16 7.88
CA ALA A 21 -4.09 -0.55 9.10
C ALA A 21 -3.00 0.09 9.97
N ALA A 22 -1.91 -0.63 10.21
CA ALA A 22 -0.79 -0.12 10.99
C ALA A 22 -0.17 1.14 10.36
N THR A 23 0.04 1.14 9.03
CA THR A 23 0.57 2.29 8.29
C THR A 23 -0.38 3.49 8.37
N ALA A 24 -1.68 3.27 8.20
CA ALA A 24 -2.69 4.31 8.32
C ALA A 24 -2.68 4.96 9.71
N THR A 25 -2.70 4.14 10.77
CA THR A 25 -2.63 4.61 12.17
C THR A 25 -1.33 5.38 12.44
N ALA A 26 -0.19 4.88 11.96
CA ALA A 26 1.10 5.54 12.15
C ALA A 26 1.19 6.90 11.41
N LEU A 27 0.64 7.01 10.20
CA LEU A 27 0.56 8.27 9.46
C LEU A 27 -0.36 9.28 10.16
N ALA A 28 -1.53 8.83 10.63
CA ALA A 28 -2.47 9.66 11.39
C ALA A 28 -1.86 10.17 12.71
N ALA A 29 -1.10 9.34 13.42
CA ALA A 29 -0.37 9.71 14.63
C ALA A 29 0.72 10.78 14.39
N GLN A 30 1.14 10.98 13.13
CA GLN A 30 2.05 12.06 12.73
C GLN A 30 1.30 13.29 12.16
N GLY A 31 -0.03 13.33 12.26
CA GLY A 31 -0.86 14.46 11.89
C GLY A 31 -1.38 14.45 10.44
N ALA A 32 -1.19 13.38 9.68
CA ALA A 32 -1.83 13.22 8.38
C ALA A 32 -3.34 12.99 8.55
N HIS A 33 -4.14 13.52 7.61
CA HIS A 33 -5.51 13.02 7.41
C HIS A 33 -5.45 11.78 6.51
N VAL A 34 -5.97 10.63 6.95
CA VAL A 34 -5.81 9.36 6.25
C VAL A 34 -7.13 8.89 5.64
N ILE A 35 -7.15 8.70 4.33
CA ILE A 35 -8.24 8.06 3.61
C ILE A 35 -8.01 6.55 3.63
N LEU A 36 -8.91 5.83 4.29
CA LEU A 36 -8.84 4.39 4.50
C LEU A 36 -9.69 3.69 3.45
N THR A 37 -9.10 2.84 2.61
CA THR A 37 -9.89 2.08 1.64
C THR A 37 -9.69 0.57 1.75
N ALA A 38 -10.80 -0.15 1.76
CA ALA A 38 -10.94 -1.60 1.66
C ALA A 38 -12.39 -1.94 1.26
N ARG A 39 -12.70 -3.21 1.05
CA ARG A 39 -14.04 -3.65 0.61
C ARG A 39 -15.12 -3.54 1.68
N THR A 40 -14.77 -3.77 2.94
CA THR A 40 -15.73 -3.89 4.06
C THR A 40 -15.69 -2.62 4.90
N ALA A 41 -16.80 -1.86 4.91
CA ALA A 41 -16.91 -0.64 5.70
C ALA A 41 -16.67 -0.90 7.19
N LYS A 42 -17.32 -1.91 7.76
CA LYS A 42 -17.18 -2.27 9.18
C LYS A 42 -15.73 -2.48 9.64
N ASP A 43 -14.89 -3.11 8.78
CA ASP A 43 -13.49 -3.33 9.14
C ASP A 43 -12.68 -2.03 9.08
N LEU A 44 -13.11 -1.05 8.25
CA LEU A 44 -12.50 0.28 8.18
C LEU A 44 -12.93 1.17 9.36
N GLU A 45 -14.19 1.07 9.79
CA GLU A 45 -14.72 1.79 10.96
C GLU A 45 -13.89 1.49 12.21
N ALA A 46 -13.53 0.23 12.44
CA ALA A 46 -12.69 -0.13 13.58
C ALA A 46 -11.29 0.52 13.55
N VAL A 47 -10.73 0.73 12.36
CA VAL A 47 -9.44 1.42 12.20
C VAL A 47 -9.61 2.94 12.34
N GLU A 48 -10.69 3.49 11.81
CA GLU A 48 -11.04 4.91 11.95
C GLU A 48 -11.24 5.27 13.42
N ASP A 49 -12.04 4.48 14.17
CA ASP A 49 -12.26 4.67 15.61
C ASP A 49 -10.95 4.66 16.39
N ALA A 50 -10.07 3.68 16.12
CA ALA A 50 -8.76 3.62 16.77
C ALA A 50 -7.87 4.84 16.47
N ILE A 51 -7.97 5.40 15.25
CA ILE A 51 -7.27 6.63 14.87
C ILE A 51 -7.87 7.84 15.62
N PHE A 52 -9.19 7.96 15.72
CA PHE A 52 -9.85 9.04 16.45
C PHE A 52 -9.57 8.99 17.95
N ASP A 53 -9.61 7.81 18.55
CA ASP A 53 -9.31 7.61 19.98
C ASP A 53 -7.86 8.01 20.32
N ALA A 54 -6.95 7.86 19.35
CA ALA A 54 -5.56 8.32 19.45
C ALA A 54 -5.38 9.82 19.12
N GLY A 55 -6.46 10.55 18.82
CA GLY A 55 -6.43 11.99 18.48
C GLY A 55 -6.02 12.28 17.04
N GLY A 56 -6.05 11.28 16.16
CA GLY A 56 -5.78 11.41 14.74
C GLY A 56 -7.02 11.76 13.91
N SER A 57 -6.89 11.74 12.59
CA SER A 57 -7.97 12.04 11.65
C SER A 57 -7.98 11.09 10.48
N ALA A 58 -9.14 10.51 10.18
CA ALA A 58 -9.33 9.60 9.06
C ALA A 58 -10.68 9.83 8.36
N THR A 59 -10.86 9.21 7.20
CA THR A 59 -12.13 9.10 6.47
C THR A 59 -12.15 7.73 5.81
N ILE A 60 -13.21 6.96 6.02
CA ILE A 60 -13.39 5.68 5.32
C ILE A 60 -13.90 5.90 3.90
N ALA A 61 -13.38 5.11 2.97
CA ALA A 61 -13.80 5.05 1.57
C ALA A 61 -13.93 3.58 1.14
N PRO A 62 -15.03 2.91 1.50
CA PRO A 62 -15.22 1.50 1.15
C PRO A 62 -15.36 1.34 -0.36
N LEU A 63 -14.51 0.51 -0.98
CA LEU A 63 -14.58 0.18 -2.40
C LEU A 63 -13.87 -1.14 -2.72
N ASP A 64 -14.25 -1.75 -3.83
CA ASP A 64 -13.49 -2.85 -4.43
C ASP A 64 -12.53 -2.27 -5.47
N LEU A 65 -11.23 -2.47 -5.26
CA LEU A 65 -10.19 -1.99 -6.18
C LEU A 65 -10.19 -2.71 -7.53
N THR A 66 -10.92 -3.82 -7.68
CA THR A 66 -11.10 -4.48 -8.97
C THR A 66 -12.17 -3.80 -9.85
N ASP A 67 -12.92 -2.85 -9.29
CA ASP A 67 -13.83 -1.96 -9.99
C ASP A 67 -13.15 -0.60 -10.27
N GLY A 68 -12.69 -0.43 -11.51
CA GLY A 68 -12.00 0.81 -11.94
C GLY A 68 -12.86 2.06 -11.83
N ASP A 69 -14.17 1.96 -12.03
CA ASP A 69 -15.10 3.08 -11.89
C ASP A 69 -15.19 3.55 -10.43
N SER A 70 -15.10 2.63 -9.48
CA SER A 70 -15.04 2.98 -8.05
C SER A 70 -13.76 3.74 -7.69
N ILE A 71 -12.62 3.38 -8.28
CA ILE A 71 -11.36 4.12 -8.11
C ILE A 71 -11.49 5.53 -8.71
N ALA A 72 -12.07 5.66 -9.90
CA ALA A 72 -12.27 6.95 -10.53
C ALA A 72 -13.17 7.87 -9.69
N ARG A 73 -14.29 7.34 -9.15
CA ARG A 73 -15.17 8.09 -8.24
C ARG A 73 -14.45 8.54 -6.97
N LEU A 74 -13.61 7.68 -6.40
CA LEU A 74 -12.79 8.07 -5.24
C LEU A 74 -11.83 9.21 -5.58
N ALA A 75 -11.17 9.16 -6.75
CA ALA A 75 -10.25 10.23 -7.17
C ALA A 75 -10.98 11.57 -7.36
N VAL A 76 -12.21 11.57 -7.91
CA VAL A 76 -13.07 12.76 -7.98
C VAL A 76 -13.38 13.29 -6.59
N ALA A 77 -13.85 12.46 -5.67
CA ALA A 77 -14.18 12.87 -4.30
C ALA A 77 -12.96 13.44 -3.54
N VAL A 78 -11.77 12.85 -3.72
CA VAL A 78 -10.52 13.36 -3.14
C VAL A 78 -10.15 14.72 -3.76
N THR A 79 -10.36 14.87 -5.06
CA THR A 79 -10.11 16.15 -5.77
C THR A 79 -11.00 17.26 -5.23
N GLU A 80 -12.29 16.99 -5.08
CA GLU A 80 -13.27 17.97 -4.62
C GLU A 80 -13.03 18.38 -3.17
N ARG A 81 -12.66 17.42 -2.31
CA ARG A 81 -12.54 17.67 -0.87
C ARG A 81 -11.19 18.27 -0.45
N TRP A 82 -10.09 17.84 -1.07
CA TRP A 82 -8.73 18.22 -0.64
C TRP A 82 -7.87 18.83 -1.74
N GLY A 83 -8.23 18.64 -3.01
CA GLY A 83 -7.51 19.22 -4.16
C GLY A 83 -6.14 18.65 -4.46
N LYS A 84 -5.58 17.84 -3.56
CA LYS A 84 -4.26 17.19 -3.66
C LYS A 84 -4.23 15.84 -2.93
N LEU A 85 -3.18 15.06 -3.19
CA LEU A 85 -2.82 13.88 -2.40
C LEU A 85 -1.31 13.92 -2.11
N ASP A 86 -0.92 13.84 -0.85
CA ASP A 86 0.49 13.89 -0.49
C ASP A 86 1.14 12.49 -0.43
N ILE A 87 0.38 11.47 0.02
CA ILE A 87 0.90 10.10 0.19
C ILE A 87 -0.10 9.09 -0.36
N LEU A 88 0.32 8.25 -1.30
CA LEU A 88 -0.44 7.11 -1.80
C LEU A 88 0.27 5.81 -1.43
N VAL A 89 -0.41 4.94 -0.65
CA VAL A 89 0.12 3.65 -0.22
C VAL A 89 -0.63 2.52 -0.91
N LEU A 90 0.01 1.91 -1.89
CA LEU A 90 -0.46 0.75 -2.64
C LEU A 90 -0.12 -0.53 -1.83
N ASN A 91 -0.99 -0.85 -0.85
CA ASN A 91 -0.79 -2.00 0.05
C ASN A 91 -1.75 -3.16 -0.23
N ALA A 92 -2.94 -2.89 -0.80
CA ALA A 92 -3.91 -3.95 -1.09
C ALA A 92 -3.34 -5.01 -2.02
N ALA A 93 -3.45 -6.28 -1.61
CA ALA A 93 -3.03 -7.42 -2.40
C ALA A 93 -3.73 -8.70 -1.94
N MET A 94 -3.72 -9.72 -2.81
CA MET A 94 -4.07 -11.09 -2.45
C MET A 94 -2.88 -12.02 -2.70
N LEU A 95 -2.77 -13.09 -1.90
CA LEU A 95 -1.72 -14.10 -2.04
C LEU A 95 -2.02 -15.10 -3.16
N GLY A 96 -3.29 -15.44 -3.34
CA GLY A 96 -3.69 -16.59 -4.15
C GLY A 96 -3.34 -17.93 -3.48
N THR A 97 -3.37 -19.00 -4.28
CA THR A 97 -2.95 -20.35 -3.89
C THR A 97 -1.48 -20.56 -4.24
N LEU A 98 -0.69 -20.99 -3.27
CA LEU A 98 0.70 -21.39 -3.50
C LEU A 98 0.73 -22.77 -4.18
N SER A 99 1.17 -22.81 -5.43
CA SER A 99 1.15 -24.03 -6.25
C SER A 99 2.34 -24.10 -7.21
N PRO A 100 2.72 -25.30 -7.71
CA PRO A 100 3.67 -25.42 -8.80
C PRO A 100 3.17 -24.64 -10.03
N VAL A 101 4.09 -24.02 -10.79
CA VAL A 101 3.74 -23.21 -11.97
C VAL A 101 2.83 -23.94 -12.96
N PRO A 102 3.05 -25.23 -13.31
CA PRO A 102 2.16 -25.93 -14.22
C PRO A 102 0.74 -26.21 -13.67
N ALA A 103 0.54 -26.05 -12.36
CA ALA A 103 -0.74 -26.30 -11.68
C ALA A 103 -1.44 -25.01 -11.22
N ILE A 104 -0.98 -23.86 -11.67
CA ILE A 104 -1.64 -22.58 -11.38
C ILE A 104 -3.01 -22.55 -12.07
N ASP A 105 -4.08 -22.32 -11.30
CA ASP A 105 -5.42 -22.08 -11.85
C ASP A 105 -5.46 -20.74 -12.60
N GLY A 106 -5.81 -20.77 -13.88
CA GLY A 106 -5.78 -19.58 -14.74
C GLY A 106 -6.77 -18.50 -14.32
N ALA A 107 -7.93 -18.88 -13.79
CA ALA A 107 -8.94 -17.91 -13.33
C ALA A 107 -8.49 -17.22 -12.01
N GLU A 108 -7.87 -17.98 -11.11
CA GLU A 108 -7.29 -17.40 -9.89
C GLU A 108 -6.09 -16.50 -10.22
N PHE A 109 -5.25 -16.92 -11.17
CA PHE A 109 -4.12 -16.12 -11.65
C PHE A 109 -4.59 -14.77 -12.21
N ALA A 110 -5.62 -14.77 -13.07
CA ALA A 110 -6.20 -13.57 -13.62
C ALA A 110 -6.74 -12.63 -12.51
N ARG A 111 -7.51 -13.17 -11.55
CA ARG A 111 -8.01 -12.39 -10.40
C ARG A 111 -6.88 -11.79 -9.55
N LEU A 112 -5.81 -12.55 -9.36
CA LEU A 112 -4.63 -12.09 -8.61
C LEU A 112 -3.96 -10.92 -9.33
N PHE A 113 -3.75 -11.02 -10.64
CA PHE A 113 -3.18 -9.93 -11.45
C PHE A 113 -4.11 -8.72 -11.52
N THR A 114 -5.43 -8.93 -11.59
CA THR A 114 -6.40 -7.82 -11.55
C THR A 114 -6.21 -6.98 -10.29
N LEU A 115 -6.12 -7.59 -9.11
CA LEU A 115 -5.95 -6.82 -7.88
C LEU A 115 -4.51 -6.32 -7.66
N ASN A 116 -3.51 -7.22 -7.83
CA ASN A 116 -2.13 -6.92 -7.44
C ASN A 116 -1.39 -6.04 -8.46
N VAL A 117 -1.88 -5.97 -9.70
CA VAL A 117 -1.20 -5.26 -10.80
C VAL A 117 -2.13 -4.23 -11.45
N THR A 118 -3.22 -4.68 -12.10
CA THR A 118 -4.09 -3.78 -12.87
C THR A 118 -4.73 -2.70 -11.99
N ALA A 119 -5.30 -3.09 -10.85
CA ALA A 119 -5.88 -2.13 -9.92
C ALA A 119 -4.86 -1.11 -9.39
N GLN A 120 -3.62 -1.54 -9.16
CA GLN A 120 -2.55 -0.64 -8.71
C GLN A 120 -2.15 0.35 -9.83
N GLN A 121 -2.11 -0.10 -11.08
CA GLN A 121 -1.90 0.79 -12.23
C GLN A 121 -3.05 1.81 -12.35
N VAL A 122 -4.31 1.39 -12.20
CA VAL A 122 -5.47 2.29 -12.21
C VAL A 122 -5.41 3.29 -11.06
N MET A 123 -4.97 2.88 -9.87
CA MET A 123 -4.72 3.80 -8.74
C MET A 123 -3.66 4.84 -9.09
N ILE A 124 -2.53 4.45 -9.68
CA ILE A 124 -1.50 5.39 -10.12
C ILE A 124 -2.08 6.39 -11.12
N ALA A 125 -2.75 5.91 -12.16
CA ALA A 125 -3.33 6.76 -13.21
C ALA A 125 -4.37 7.75 -12.67
N SER A 126 -5.24 7.29 -11.75
CA SER A 126 -6.32 8.11 -11.18
C SER A 126 -5.82 9.18 -10.21
N PHE A 127 -4.70 8.95 -9.53
CA PHE A 127 -4.17 9.84 -8.50
C PHE A 127 -2.90 10.60 -8.91
N ASP A 128 -2.33 10.36 -10.09
CA ASP A 128 -1.13 11.06 -10.59
C ASP A 128 -1.25 12.59 -10.51
N ALA A 129 -2.35 13.13 -11.05
CA ALA A 129 -2.56 14.57 -11.05
C ALA A 129 -2.65 15.17 -9.63
N LEU A 130 -3.19 14.44 -8.66
CA LEU A 130 -3.30 14.85 -7.26
C LEU A 130 -1.95 14.75 -6.54
N LEU A 131 -1.16 13.70 -6.81
CA LEU A 131 0.20 13.55 -6.29
C LEU A 131 1.11 14.68 -6.79
N ARG A 132 0.99 15.06 -8.08
CA ARG A 132 1.77 16.16 -8.66
C ARG A 132 1.40 17.54 -8.11
N LYS A 133 0.20 17.70 -7.54
CA LYS A 133 -0.22 18.93 -6.85
C LYS A 133 0.36 19.06 -5.43
N SER A 134 0.94 18.00 -4.90
CA SER A 134 1.64 18.05 -3.63
C SER A 134 3.06 18.61 -3.81
N ASP A 135 3.49 19.45 -2.87
CA ASP A 135 4.89 19.94 -2.79
C ASP A 135 5.89 18.80 -2.54
N ALA A 136 5.41 17.66 -2.05
CA ALA A 136 6.21 16.48 -1.71
C ALA A 136 5.38 15.20 -1.87
N GLY A 137 4.92 14.89 -3.09
CA GLY A 137 4.13 13.69 -3.38
C GLY A 137 4.94 12.41 -3.15
N ARG A 138 4.32 11.41 -2.52
CA ARG A 138 4.94 10.11 -2.23
C ARG A 138 4.03 8.97 -2.67
N LEU A 139 4.55 8.08 -3.50
CA LEU A 139 3.88 6.84 -3.90
C LEU A 139 4.67 5.67 -3.34
N LEU A 140 4.05 4.88 -2.48
CA LEU A 140 4.63 3.69 -1.87
C LEU A 140 3.93 2.44 -2.37
N ALA A 141 4.68 1.44 -2.80
CA ALA A 141 4.14 0.12 -3.18
C ALA A 141 4.69 -0.97 -2.26
N LEU A 142 3.78 -1.70 -1.60
CA LEU A 142 4.14 -2.86 -0.78
C LEU A 142 4.42 -4.06 -1.71
N THR A 143 5.66 -4.51 -1.69
CA THR A 143 6.14 -5.66 -2.45
C THR A 143 6.38 -6.88 -1.55
N SER A 144 7.29 -7.73 -1.95
CA SER A 144 7.79 -8.89 -1.22
C SER A 144 9.11 -9.36 -1.84
N SER A 145 9.98 -9.95 -1.04
CA SER A 145 11.23 -10.56 -1.51
C SER A 145 11.05 -11.56 -2.67
N VAL A 146 9.85 -12.19 -2.78
CA VAL A 146 9.56 -13.13 -3.88
C VAL A 146 9.29 -12.45 -5.23
N GLY A 147 9.13 -11.12 -5.26
CA GLY A 147 9.11 -10.35 -6.50
C GLY A 147 10.48 -10.26 -7.14
N ALA A 148 11.52 -10.10 -6.33
CA ALA A 148 12.91 -10.02 -6.78
C ALA A 148 13.62 -11.38 -6.82
N THR A 149 13.32 -12.27 -5.85
CA THR A 149 13.99 -13.57 -5.71
C THR A 149 12.98 -14.73 -5.85
N PRO A 150 12.99 -15.50 -6.94
CA PRO A 150 12.06 -16.59 -7.14
C PRO A 150 12.12 -17.66 -6.04
N ARG A 151 10.95 -18.18 -5.68
CA ARG A 151 10.80 -19.27 -4.71
C ARG A 151 9.79 -20.29 -5.22
N ALA A 152 10.06 -21.57 -5.02
CA ALA A 152 9.14 -22.65 -5.40
C ALA A 152 7.73 -22.41 -4.83
N PHE A 153 6.70 -22.67 -5.62
CA PHE A 153 5.28 -22.49 -5.34
C PHE A 153 4.77 -21.03 -5.29
N TRP A 154 5.64 -20.03 -5.37
CA TRP A 154 5.28 -18.61 -5.28
C TRP A 154 5.12 -17.95 -6.66
N GLY A 155 5.06 -18.72 -7.75
CA GLY A 155 5.12 -18.20 -9.11
C GLY A 155 4.06 -17.12 -9.41
N ALA A 156 2.79 -17.37 -9.08
CA ALA A 156 1.72 -16.41 -9.35
C ALA A 156 1.91 -15.09 -8.55
N TYR A 157 2.09 -15.20 -7.24
CA TYR A 157 2.25 -14.04 -6.36
C TYR A 157 3.57 -13.28 -6.65
N GLY A 158 4.69 -14.01 -6.80
CA GLY A 158 5.99 -13.40 -7.10
C GLY A 158 5.96 -12.64 -8.43
N ALA A 159 5.40 -13.24 -9.48
CA ALA A 159 5.24 -12.56 -10.77
C ALA A 159 4.41 -11.25 -10.64
N SER A 160 3.32 -11.28 -9.87
CA SER A 160 2.51 -10.07 -9.66
C SER A 160 3.26 -8.97 -8.92
N LYS A 161 4.10 -9.34 -7.94
CA LYS A 161 4.90 -8.35 -7.19
C LYS A 161 6.05 -7.80 -8.05
N ALA A 162 6.71 -8.62 -8.85
CA ALA A 162 7.69 -8.17 -9.83
C ALA A 162 7.08 -7.20 -10.87
N ALA A 163 5.88 -7.50 -11.36
CA ALA A 163 5.16 -6.61 -12.27
C ALA A 163 4.80 -5.27 -11.62
N LEU A 164 4.33 -5.28 -10.36
CA LEU A 164 4.05 -4.05 -9.61
C LEU A 164 5.31 -3.20 -9.40
N GLU A 165 6.43 -3.83 -9.01
CA GLU A 165 7.70 -3.14 -8.82
C GLU A 165 8.13 -2.42 -10.11
N ASN A 166 8.12 -3.13 -11.23
CA ASN A 166 8.49 -2.56 -12.52
C ASN A 166 7.59 -1.37 -12.92
N LEU A 167 6.26 -1.48 -12.73
CA LEU A 167 5.34 -0.37 -12.99
C LEU A 167 5.65 0.87 -12.15
N VAL A 168 5.95 0.68 -10.86
CA VAL A 168 6.26 1.79 -9.94
C VAL A 168 7.61 2.41 -10.25
N GLU A 169 8.60 1.62 -10.65
CA GLU A 169 9.90 2.11 -11.10
C GLU A 169 9.77 2.93 -12.39
N CYS A 170 9.03 2.42 -13.39
CA CYS A 170 8.74 3.17 -14.63
C CYS A 170 8.05 4.50 -14.33
N TYR A 171 6.99 4.48 -13.51
CA TYR A 171 6.31 5.72 -13.09
C TYR A 171 7.28 6.69 -12.38
N GLY A 172 8.15 6.19 -11.51
CA GLY A 172 9.18 6.99 -10.86
C GLY A 172 10.10 7.69 -11.87
N GLU A 173 10.57 6.98 -12.89
CA GLU A 173 11.39 7.53 -13.96
C GLU A 173 10.65 8.60 -14.79
N GLU A 174 9.36 8.38 -15.07
CA GLU A 174 8.52 9.31 -15.83
C GLU A 174 8.31 10.63 -15.08
N VAL A 175 8.19 10.61 -13.75
CA VAL A 175 7.84 11.81 -12.96
C VAL A 175 9.04 12.54 -12.35
N LYS A 176 10.21 11.91 -12.26
CA LYS A 176 11.37 12.42 -11.49
C LYS A 176 11.85 13.82 -11.87
N ASN A 177 11.71 14.18 -13.14
CA ASN A 177 12.12 15.49 -13.66
C ASN A 177 10.94 16.43 -13.93
N LEU A 178 9.71 15.96 -13.73
CA LEU A 178 8.49 16.69 -14.06
C LEU A 178 7.72 17.15 -12.80
N SER A 179 8.05 16.61 -11.64
CA SER A 179 7.32 16.89 -10.41
C SER A 179 8.17 16.61 -9.15
N GLN A 180 7.58 16.91 -7.97
CA GLN A 180 8.17 16.54 -6.67
C GLN A 180 7.73 15.15 -6.18
N VAL A 181 7.08 14.37 -7.04
CA VAL A 181 6.67 12.99 -6.71
C VAL A 181 7.90 12.10 -6.61
N ARG A 182 7.95 11.29 -5.54
CA ARG A 182 8.97 10.25 -5.35
C ARG A 182 8.30 8.91 -5.10
N THR A 183 8.84 7.86 -5.70
CA THR A 183 8.35 6.50 -5.56
C THR A 183 9.20 5.70 -4.59
N VAL A 184 8.56 4.80 -3.85
CA VAL A 184 9.21 3.89 -2.89
C VAL A 184 8.64 2.49 -3.07
N ILE A 185 9.52 1.51 -3.11
CA ILE A 185 9.18 0.10 -3.07
C ILE A 185 9.50 -0.40 -1.66
N VAL A 186 8.49 -0.95 -0.97
CA VAL A 186 8.61 -1.42 0.42
C VAL A 186 8.52 -2.94 0.45
N ASP A 187 9.62 -3.61 0.77
CA ASP A 187 9.58 -5.03 1.17
C ASP A 187 9.38 -5.11 2.69
N PRO A 188 8.20 -5.52 3.15
CA PRO A 188 7.90 -5.58 4.57
C PRO A 188 8.61 -6.73 5.28
N GLY A 189 9.27 -7.65 4.56
CA GLY A 189 9.86 -8.86 5.13
C GLY A 189 8.83 -9.76 5.80
N ARG A 190 9.27 -10.59 6.76
CA ARG A 190 8.41 -11.49 7.53
C ARG A 190 7.59 -10.70 8.54
N THR A 191 6.31 -10.49 8.26
CA THR A 191 5.41 -9.67 9.08
C THR A 191 4.17 -10.46 9.49
N ARG A 192 3.76 -10.37 10.76
CA ARG A 192 2.60 -11.06 11.36
C ARG A 192 1.29 -10.52 10.80
N THR A 193 0.79 -11.17 9.74
CA THR A 193 -0.44 -10.82 9.03
C THR A 193 -1.25 -12.09 8.73
N ALA A 194 -2.55 -11.92 8.46
CA ALA A 194 -3.39 -13.04 7.99
C ALA A 194 -2.87 -13.66 6.68
N MET A 195 -2.27 -12.83 5.80
CA MET A 195 -1.62 -13.33 4.57
C MET A 195 -0.40 -14.20 4.89
N ARG A 196 0.41 -13.80 5.86
CA ARG A 196 1.58 -14.59 6.31
C ARG A 196 1.15 -15.91 6.93
N ALA A 197 0.15 -15.90 7.83
CA ALA A 197 -0.39 -17.11 8.44
C ALA A 197 -0.97 -18.09 7.39
N LYS A 198 -1.62 -17.57 6.35
CA LYS A 198 -2.09 -18.39 5.22
C LYS A 198 -0.92 -19.03 4.43
N ALA A 199 0.17 -18.28 4.23
CA ALA A 199 1.34 -18.76 3.48
C ALA A 199 2.17 -19.79 4.29
N TYR A 200 2.21 -19.64 5.61
CA TYR A 200 3.03 -20.44 6.53
C TYR A 200 2.20 -20.86 7.75
N PRO A 201 1.24 -21.81 7.60
CA PRO A 201 0.29 -22.16 8.66
C PRO A 201 0.93 -22.82 9.89
N GLY A 202 2.17 -23.31 9.76
CA GLY A 202 2.93 -23.90 10.89
C GLY A 202 3.96 -22.94 11.53
N GLU A 203 4.02 -21.68 11.08
CA GLU A 203 4.98 -20.72 11.65
C GLU A 203 4.47 -20.17 12.98
N ASP A 204 5.34 -20.14 14.01
CA ASP A 204 5.00 -19.51 15.28
C ASP A 204 4.86 -17.98 15.09
N PRO A 205 3.67 -17.41 15.30
CA PRO A 205 3.44 -15.98 15.12
C PRO A 205 4.33 -15.08 16.02
N SER A 206 4.81 -15.60 17.15
CA SER A 206 5.68 -14.85 18.07
C SER A 206 7.08 -14.60 17.50
N THR A 207 7.50 -15.40 16.51
CA THR A 207 8.80 -15.27 15.83
C THR A 207 8.76 -14.29 14.64
N VAL A 208 7.61 -13.68 14.39
CA VAL A 208 7.39 -12.81 13.22
C VAL A 208 7.02 -11.42 13.72
N LYS A 209 7.68 -10.39 13.19
CA LYS A 209 7.48 -9.01 13.62
C LYS A 209 6.06 -8.50 13.39
N GLU A 210 5.66 -7.55 14.24
CA GLU A 210 4.37 -6.88 14.15
C GLU A 210 4.27 -5.96 12.92
N PRO A 211 3.06 -5.76 12.38
CA PRO A 211 2.82 -4.77 11.32
C PRO A 211 3.23 -3.35 11.69
N SER A 212 3.18 -2.98 12.97
CA SER A 212 3.62 -1.67 13.47
C SER A 212 5.10 -1.37 13.18
N ILE A 213 5.97 -2.38 13.24
CA ILE A 213 7.40 -2.21 12.91
C ILE A 213 7.58 -1.78 11.45
N VAL A 214 6.78 -2.35 10.54
CA VAL A 214 6.80 -1.93 9.13
C VAL A 214 6.24 -0.52 8.97
N ALA A 215 5.15 -0.20 9.66
CA ALA A 215 4.54 1.12 9.64
C ALA A 215 5.48 2.20 10.17
N ASP A 216 6.17 1.93 11.27
CA ASP A 216 7.17 2.84 11.85
C ASP A 216 8.35 3.07 10.90
N ALA A 217 8.85 2.02 10.25
CA ALA A 217 9.91 2.14 9.24
C ALA A 217 9.47 3.00 8.05
N ILE A 218 8.25 2.81 7.55
CA ILE A 218 7.65 3.64 6.49
C ILE A 218 7.59 5.11 6.94
N VAL A 219 7.06 5.38 8.13
CA VAL A 219 6.94 6.74 8.67
C VAL A 219 8.32 7.39 8.85
N GLN A 220 9.31 6.67 9.39
CA GLN A 220 10.66 7.22 9.54
C GLN A 220 11.30 7.52 8.18
N MET A 221 11.18 6.63 7.21
CA MET A 221 11.68 6.85 5.86
C MET A 221 11.02 8.09 5.22
N LEU A 222 9.70 8.25 5.34
CA LEU A 222 8.97 9.40 4.79
C LEU A 222 9.37 10.77 5.41
N LYS A 223 10.01 10.77 6.58
CA LYS A 223 10.55 11.98 7.23
C LYS A 223 11.93 12.37 6.69
N THR A 224 12.55 11.54 5.87
CA THR A 224 13.88 11.78 5.30
C THR A 224 13.77 12.17 3.82
N GLU A 225 14.82 12.79 3.31
CA GLU A 225 14.95 12.99 1.86
C GLU A 225 15.48 11.70 1.22
N PHE A 226 14.90 11.33 0.08
CA PHE A 226 15.32 10.17 -0.70
C PHE A 226 15.08 10.39 -2.21
N ALA A 227 15.87 9.70 -3.02
CA ALA A 227 15.68 9.68 -4.46
C ALA A 227 14.45 8.83 -4.85
N THR A 228 13.81 9.14 -5.99
CA THR A 228 12.75 8.28 -6.53
C THR A 228 13.29 6.86 -6.80
N GLY A 229 12.43 5.85 -6.70
CA GLY A 229 12.84 4.45 -6.80
C GLY A 229 13.53 3.91 -5.53
N HIS A 230 13.44 4.62 -4.41
CA HIS A 230 13.98 4.14 -3.13
C HIS A 230 13.40 2.77 -2.75
N ARG A 231 14.27 1.86 -2.29
CA ARG A 231 13.86 0.54 -1.75
C ARG A 231 14.04 0.52 -0.25
N LEU A 232 12.93 0.34 0.46
CA LEU A 232 12.92 0.11 1.90
C LEU A 232 12.72 -1.39 2.15
N VAL A 233 13.73 -2.04 2.70
CA VAL A 233 13.62 -3.43 3.20
C VAL A 233 13.52 -3.38 4.70
N VAL A 234 12.42 -3.89 5.25
CA VAL A 234 12.20 -3.93 6.71
C VAL A 234 12.60 -5.32 7.21
N GLU A 235 13.82 -5.43 7.67
CA GLU A 235 14.32 -6.65 8.33
C GLU A 235 13.68 -6.84 9.70
N GLY A 236 13.62 -8.07 10.18
CA GLY A 236 13.05 -8.40 11.49
C GLY A 236 13.62 -9.66 12.05
#